data_ff2916afc8f9a1fe967e181a9e88b289
#
_entry.id   ff2916afc8f9a1fe967e181a9e88b289
#
_cell.length_a   1.000
_cell.length_b   1.000
_cell.length_c   1.000
_cell.angle_alpha   90.00
_cell.angle_beta   90.00
_cell.angle_gamma   90.00
#
_symmetry.space_group_name_H-M   'P 1'
#
loop_
_entity.id
_entity.type
_entity.pdbx_description
1 polymer ?
#
loop_
_entity_poly.entity_id
_entity_poly.type
_entity_poly.pdbx_seq_one_letter_code
_entity_poly.pdbx_strand_id
1 'polypeptide(L)'
;MPWGLKRFQEQRCLHFLTFSCYGRSALLGTPRSRDVFERTLERARGWYGFYVAGYVVMPEHVHLLVSEPERAKLSLALQMLKQNVAQQLRQPEGGPFWQPRYYDFCVWSEAKRIEKLRYMHRNPVKRGLVSSPEQWPWSSFRHYVSGVEGVVEIESQWTARKREQLGVVGEMTGGQNPRPVSAQNAETRTGQP
;
A
#
# COMPACT_ATOMS: atom_id res chain seq x y z
N MET A 1 8.25 -12.36 -19.99
CA MET A 1 8.97 -11.53 -19.00
C MET A 1 8.64 -10.09 -19.32
N PRO A 2 7.93 -9.33 -18.46
CA PRO A 2 7.76 -7.90 -18.72
C PRO A 2 9.09 -7.19 -18.50
N TRP A 3 9.67 -6.69 -19.55
CA TRP A 3 10.83 -5.81 -19.54
C TRP A 3 10.38 -4.43 -19.05
N GLY A 4 11.07 -3.86 -18.05
CA GLY A 4 10.89 -2.46 -17.68
C GLY A 4 9.98 -2.17 -16.51
N LEU A 5 10.17 -2.84 -15.35
CA LEU A 5 9.62 -2.37 -14.09
C LEU A 5 10.27 -1.02 -13.74
N LYS A 6 9.57 0.07 -14.04
CA LYS A 6 9.97 1.40 -13.60
C LYS A 6 9.70 1.52 -12.10
N ARG A 7 10.66 2.04 -11.34
CA ARG A 7 10.48 2.48 -9.96
C ARG A 7 10.21 3.97 -9.99
N PHE A 8 9.09 4.36 -9.39
CA PHE A 8 8.75 5.76 -9.22
C PHE A 8 9.23 6.17 -7.82
N GLN A 9 10.16 7.07 -7.73
CA GLN A 9 10.64 7.66 -6.47
C GLN A 9 10.61 9.18 -6.60
N GLU A 10 10.35 9.87 -5.49
CA GLU A 10 10.29 11.33 -5.42
C GLU A 10 9.10 11.98 -6.17
N GLN A 11 8.06 11.20 -6.48
CA GLN A 11 6.87 11.72 -7.18
C GLN A 11 5.71 12.13 -6.26
N ARG A 12 5.86 11.98 -4.94
CA ARG A 12 4.83 12.27 -3.93
C ARG A 12 3.48 11.61 -4.22
N CYS A 13 3.50 10.42 -4.83
CA CYS A 13 2.31 9.63 -5.10
C CYS A 13 2.19 8.44 -4.13
N LEU A 14 1.01 7.85 -4.04
CA LEU A 14 0.89 6.55 -3.39
C LEU A 14 1.45 5.46 -4.32
N HIS A 15 2.18 4.52 -3.74
CA HIS A 15 2.76 3.38 -4.43
C HIS A 15 1.92 2.13 -4.20
N PHE A 16 1.39 1.56 -5.27
CA PHE A 16 0.79 0.24 -5.22
C PHE A 16 1.88 -0.79 -5.52
N LEU A 17 2.29 -1.48 -4.45
CA LEU A 17 3.37 -2.47 -4.48
C LEU A 17 2.81 -3.88 -4.50
N THR A 18 3.44 -4.76 -5.28
CA THR A 18 3.17 -6.20 -5.21
C THR A 18 4.49 -6.97 -5.19
N PHE A 19 4.69 -7.79 -4.21
CA PHE A 19 5.84 -8.68 -4.11
C PHE A 19 5.42 -10.06 -3.62
N SER A 20 6.12 -11.08 -4.12
CA SER A 20 5.75 -12.48 -3.90
C SER A 20 6.83 -13.22 -3.13
N CYS A 21 6.43 -14.25 -2.42
CA CYS A 21 7.31 -15.26 -1.89
C CYS A 21 8.08 -15.95 -3.04
N TYR A 22 9.25 -16.50 -2.73
CA TYR A 22 10.08 -17.19 -3.70
C TYR A 22 9.35 -18.38 -4.32
N GLY A 23 9.45 -18.53 -5.63
CA GLY A 23 8.75 -19.58 -6.35
C GLY A 23 7.21 -19.52 -6.23
N ARG A 24 6.64 -18.42 -5.73
CA ARG A 24 5.21 -18.31 -5.36
C ARG A 24 4.76 -19.35 -4.34
N SER A 25 5.68 -19.86 -3.54
CA SER A 25 5.38 -20.76 -2.44
C SER A 25 4.59 -20.04 -1.35
N ALA A 26 3.70 -20.76 -0.68
CA ALA A 26 2.83 -20.20 0.35
C ALA A 26 3.56 -19.98 1.70
N LEU A 27 4.68 -19.24 1.70
CA LEU A 27 5.50 -18.99 2.89
C LEU A 27 4.77 -18.09 3.93
N LEU A 28 3.73 -17.38 3.50
CA LEU A 28 2.79 -16.65 4.36
C LEU A 28 1.47 -17.43 4.54
N GLY A 29 1.50 -18.75 4.37
CA GLY A 29 0.31 -19.61 4.38
C GLY A 29 -0.32 -19.83 5.75
N THR A 30 0.39 -19.54 6.85
CA THR A 30 -0.14 -19.71 8.21
C THR A 30 -0.63 -18.38 8.80
N PRO A 31 -1.62 -18.38 9.73
CA PRO A 31 -1.98 -17.18 10.47
C PRO A 31 -0.78 -16.50 11.12
N ARG A 32 0.07 -17.27 11.80
CA ARG A 32 1.29 -16.76 12.46
C ARG A 32 2.21 -16.00 11.51
N SER A 33 2.41 -16.53 10.30
CA SER A 33 3.32 -15.87 9.34
C SER A 33 2.76 -14.54 8.84
N ARG A 34 1.44 -14.44 8.67
CA ARG A 34 0.76 -13.19 8.31
C ARG A 34 0.76 -12.18 9.46
N ASP A 35 0.58 -12.65 10.70
CA ASP A 35 0.69 -11.78 11.90
C ASP A 35 2.10 -11.22 12.07
N VAL A 36 3.14 -12.01 11.78
CA VAL A 36 4.54 -11.53 11.76
C VAL A 36 4.71 -10.45 10.70
N PHE A 37 4.11 -10.64 9.52
CA PHE A 37 4.17 -9.64 8.46
C PHE A 37 3.53 -8.32 8.89
N GLU A 38 2.31 -8.33 9.44
CA GLU A 38 1.59 -7.12 9.86
C GLU A 38 2.36 -6.36 10.94
N ARG A 39 2.84 -7.05 11.98
CA ARG A 39 3.65 -6.43 13.03
C ARG A 39 4.95 -5.83 12.49
N THR A 40 5.56 -6.48 11.50
CA THR A 40 6.79 -5.98 10.89
C THR A 40 6.51 -4.79 9.98
N LEU A 41 5.37 -4.80 9.27
CA LEU A 41 4.91 -3.67 8.45
C LEU A 41 4.65 -2.43 9.32
N GLU A 42 3.94 -2.58 10.45
CA GLU A 42 3.66 -1.47 11.35
C GLU A 42 4.95 -0.88 11.95
N ARG A 43 5.89 -1.73 12.33
CA ARG A 43 7.21 -1.28 12.79
C ARG A 43 7.97 -0.50 11.72
N ALA A 44 7.97 -1.00 10.48
CA ALA A 44 8.63 -0.33 9.36
C ALA A 44 7.95 1.01 9.05
N ARG A 45 6.60 1.07 9.10
CA ARG A 45 5.82 2.30 8.92
C ARG A 45 6.27 3.38 9.90
N GLY A 46 6.29 3.06 11.19
CA GLY A 46 6.71 4.01 12.23
C GLY A 46 8.19 4.40 12.14
N TRP A 47 9.05 3.44 11.80
CA TRP A 47 10.49 3.68 11.70
C TRP A 47 10.88 4.59 10.52
N TYR A 48 10.30 4.32 9.34
CA TYR A 48 10.65 5.06 8.12
C TYR A 48 9.73 6.25 7.84
N GLY A 49 8.62 6.41 8.58
CA GLY A 49 7.70 7.53 8.43
C GLY A 49 6.94 7.49 7.11
N PHE A 50 6.20 6.41 6.83
CA PHE A 50 5.30 6.33 5.69
C PHE A 50 3.88 5.99 6.11
N TYR A 51 2.92 6.33 5.27
CA TYR A 51 1.52 5.98 5.48
C TYR A 51 1.17 4.71 4.74
N VAL A 52 0.33 3.88 5.38
CA VAL A 52 -0.29 2.71 4.76
C VAL A 52 -1.74 3.07 4.46
N ALA A 53 -2.06 3.29 3.18
CA ALA A 53 -3.44 3.50 2.73
C ALA A 53 -4.21 2.19 2.56
N GLY A 54 -3.53 1.07 2.41
CA GLY A 54 -4.17 -0.24 2.34
C GLY A 54 -3.17 -1.38 2.17
N TYR A 55 -3.61 -2.57 2.55
CA TYR A 55 -2.82 -3.78 2.35
C TYR A 55 -3.69 -5.04 2.31
N VAL A 56 -3.14 -6.10 1.78
CA VAL A 56 -3.59 -7.48 1.96
C VAL A 56 -2.40 -8.43 1.95
N VAL A 57 -2.36 -9.34 2.91
CA VAL A 57 -1.34 -10.39 3.02
C VAL A 57 -1.96 -11.70 2.54
N MET A 58 -1.54 -12.15 1.36
CA MET A 58 -1.94 -13.43 0.77
C MET A 58 -0.95 -14.53 1.16
N PRO A 59 -1.29 -15.80 1.00
CA PRO A 59 -0.36 -16.90 1.34
C PRO A 59 0.98 -16.84 0.62
N GLU A 60 1.01 -16.40 -0.63
CA GLU A 60 2.19 -16.41 -1.50
C GLU A 60 2.63 -15.02 -1.99
N HIS A 61 1.92 -13.95 -1.66
CA HIS A 61 2.26 -12.58 -2.04
C HIS A 61 1.59 -11.53 -1.17
N VAL A 62 2.02 -10.29 -1.31
CA VAL A 62 1.47 -9.14 -0.60
C VAL A 62 1.18 -8.01 -1.57
N HIS A 63 0.07 -7.32 -1.36
CA HIS A 63 -0.19 -6.01 -1.94
C HIS A 63 -0.15 -4.94 -0.86
N LEU A 64 0.55 -3.85 -1.12
CA LEU A 64 0.58 -2.65 -0.28
C LEU A 64 0.21 -1.43 -1.10
N LEU A 65 -0.50 -0.51 -0.49
CA LEU A 65 -0.71 0.84 -0.98
C LEU A 65 -0.16 1.80 0.06
N VAL A 66 1.00 2.41 -0.22
CA VAL A 66 1.78 3.18 0.75
C VAL A 66 2.25 4.51 0.17
N SER A 67 2.50 5.49 1.03
CA SER A 67 3.21 6.71 0.64
C SER A 67 4.71 6.47 0.52
N GLU A 68 5.44 7.43 -0.04
CA GLU A 68 6.88 7.47 0.09
C GLU A 68 7.29 7.71 1.55
N PRO A 69 8.33 7.02 2.05
CA PRO A 69 8.86 7.27 3.38
C PRO A 69 9.53 8.64 3.50
N GLU A 70 9.36 9.30 4.64
CA GLU A 70 10.01 10.57 4.93
C GLU A 70 11.51 10.43 5.25
N ARG A 71 11.90 9.30 5.85
CA ARG A 71 13.24 9.09 6.43
C ARG A 71 14.14 8.18 5.59
N ALA A 72 13.65 7.66 4.46
CA ALA A 72 14.41 6.77 3.59
C ALA A 72 13.79 6.68 2.19
N LYS A 73 14.53 6.09 1.25
CA LYS A 73 13.93 5.70 -0.04
C LYS A 73 12.98 4.52 0.16
N LEU A 74 11.87 4.51 -0.57
CA LEU A 74 10.87 3.42 -0.53
C LEU A 74 11.50 2.04 -0.76
N SER A 75 12.46 1.96 -1.68
CA SER A 75 13.19 0.72 -1.95
C SER A 75 13.94 0.18 -0.72
N LEU A 76 14.53 1.06 0.09
CA LEU A 76 15.22 0.67 1.32
C LEU A 76 14.21 0.22 2.39
N ALA A 77 13.14 0.99 2.62
CA ALA A 77 12.11 0.63 3.59
C ALA A 77 11.48 -0.75 3.25
N LEU A 78 11.19 -0.99 1.97
CA LEU A 78 10.67 -2.27 1.49
C LEU A 78 11.68 -3.41 1.63
N GLN A 79 12.96 -3.14 1.32
CA GLN A 79 14.04 -4.12 1.52
C GLN A 79 14.14 -4.55 2.98
N MET A 80 14.14 -3.60 3.91
CA MET A 80 14.23 -3.87 5.35
C MET A 80 12.99 -4.59 5.87
N LEU A 81 11.79 -4.20 5.43
CA LEU A 81 10.55 -4.93 5.72
C LEU A 81 10.67 -6.40 5.31
N LYS A 82 11.03 -6.65 4.04
CA LYS A 82 11.17 -8.01 3.49
C LYS A 82 12.23 -8.81 4.24
N GLN A 83 13.38 -8.21 4.53
CA GLN A 83 14.48 -8.85 5.25
C GLN A 83 14.07 -9.24 6.67
N ASN A 84 13.43 -8.33 7.42
CA ASN A 84 12.99 -8.59 8.79
C ASN A 84 11.92 -9.70 8.85
N VAL A 85 10.98 -9.73 7.91
CA VAL A 85 9.99 -10.82 7.80
C VAL A 85 10.69 -12.14 7.51
N ALA A 86 11.61 -12.17 6.54
CA ALA A 86 12.35 -13.39 6.19
C ALA A 86 13.19 -13.92 7.35
N GLN A 87 13.81 -13.04 8.14
CA GLN A 87 14.59 -13.45 9.32
C GLN A 87 13.71 -14.07 10.42
N GLN A 88 12.51 -13.48 10.67
CA GLN A 88 11.59 -13.99 11.69
C GLN A 88 10.89 -15.30 11.26
N LEU A 89 10.70 -15.49 9.95
CA LEU A 89 10.06 -16.67 9.36
C LEU A 89 11.06 -17.62 8.68
N ARG A 90 12.29 -17.61 9.17
CA ARG A 90 13.37 -18.42 8.58
C ARG A 90 12.93 -19.87 8.35
N GLN A 91 13.08 -20.32 7.10
CA GLN A 91 12.83 -21.71 6.74
C GLN A 91 13.96 -22.60 7.25
N PRO A 92 13.66 -23.79 7.81
CA PRO A 92 14.68 -24.73 8.32
C PRO A 92 15.67 -25.15 7.24
N GLU A 93 15.20 -25.30 6.01
CA GLU A 93 16.00 -25.75 4.86
C GLU A 93 16.82 -24.61 4.22
N GLY A 94 16.67 -23.39 4.72
CA GLY A 94 17.30 -22.21 4.13
C GLY A 94 16.67 -21.76 2.81
N GLY A 95 17.38 -20.89 2.09
CA GLY A 95 16.92 -20.39 0.79
C GLY A 95 16.24 -19.02 0.84
N PRO A 96 15.94 -18.43 -0.33
CA PRO A 96 15.34 -17.13 -0.43
C PRO A 96 13.86 -17.17 -0.04
N PHE A 97 13.44 -16.23 0.83
CA PHE A 97 12.03 -16.09 1.22
C PHE A 97 11.20 -15.34 0.17
N TRP A 98 11.78 -14.30 -0.44
CA TRP A 98 11.10 -13.41 -1.36
C TRP A 98 11.68 -13.47 -2.76
N GLN A 99 10.82 -13.26 -3.76
CA GLN A 99 11.29 -12.90 -5.10
C GLN A 99 12.11 -11.60 -5.03
N PRO A 100 13.22 -11.51 -5.81
CA PRO A 100 14.07 -10.31 -5.78
C PRO A 100 13.35 -9.05 -6.26
N ARG A 101 12.48 -9.20 -7.26
CA ARG A 101 11.75 -8.08 -7.89
C ARG A 101 10.38 -7.90 -7.25
N TYR A 102 9.88 -6.66 -7.32
CA TYR A 102 8.53 -6.30 -6.96
C TYR A 102 7.94 -5.38 -8.04
N TYR A 103 6.61 -5.39 -8.13
CA TYR A 103 5.87 -4.46 -8.97
C TYR A 103 5.63 -3.18 -8.18
N ASP A 104 5.83 -2.02 -8.83
CA ASP A 104 5.60 -0.70 -8.29
C ASP A 104 4.80 0.12 -9.30
N PHE A 105 3.66 0.65 -8.85
CA PHE A 105 2.77 1.47 -9.66
C PHE A 105 2.41 2.73 -8.87
N CYS A 106 2.77 3.89 -9.42
CA CYS A 106 2.41 5.17 -8.84
C CYS A 106 0.91 5.44 -9.06
N VAL A 107 0.20 5.69 -7.98
CA VAL A 107 -1.24 5.98 -7.95
C VAL A 107 -1.43 7.47 -7.84
N TRP A 108 -1.80 8.12 -8.94
CA TRP A 108 -1.89 9.59 -9.07
C TRP A 108 -3.29 10.14 -8.98
N SER A 109 -4.33 9.31 -8.86
CA SER A 109 -5.71 9.77 -8.77
C SER A 109 -6.51 8.99 -7.73
N GLU A 110 -7.55 9.65 -7.19
CA GLU A 110 -8.47 9.03 -6.24
C GLU A 110 -9.19 7.81 -6.87
N ALA A 111 -9.59 7.92 -8.13
CA ALA A 111 -10.21 6.80 -8.85
C ALA A 111 -9.28 5.57 -8.91
N LYS A 112 -7.98 5.79 -9.15
CA LYS A 112 -6.98 4.71 -9.14
C LYS A 112 -6.72 4.17 -7.73
N ARG A 113 -6.75 5.02 -6.71
CA ARG A 113 -6.66 4.59 -5.31
C ARG A 113 -7.79 3.64 -4.96
N ILE A 114 -9.04 4.02 -5.27
CA ILE A 114 -10.22 3.19 -5.04
C ILE A 114 -10.14 1.88 -5.81
N GLU A 115 -9.73 1.91 -7.09
CA GLU A 115 -9.53 0.72 -7.91
C GLU A 115 -8.55 -0.25 -7.26
N LYS A 116 -7.39 0.24 -6.78
CA LYS A 116 -6.36 -0.60 -6.14
C LYS A 116 -6.82 -1.17 -4.80
N LEU A 117 -7.52 -0.37 -3.98
CA LEU A 117 -8.12 -0.85 -2.74
C LEU A 117 -9.15 -1.96 -3.00
N ARG A 118 -10.07 -1.77 -3.94
CA ARG A 118 -11.05 -2.79 -4.33
C ARG A 118 -10.37 -4.05 -4.87
N TYR A 119 -9.34 -3.89 -5.68
CA TYR A 119 -8.58 -5.01 -6.21
C TYR A 119 -7.96 -5.85 -5.10
N MET A 120 -7.22 -5.22 -4.18
CA MET A 120 -6.53 -5.95 -3.11
C MET A 120 -7.51 -6.57 -2.12
N HIS A 121 -8.58 -5.89 -1.73
CA HIS A 121 -9.56 -6.40 -0.78
C HIS A 121 -10.37 -7.58 -1.32
N ARG A 122 -10.59 -7.64 -2.64
CA ARG A 122 -11.26 -8.78 -3.30
C ARG A 122 -10.32 -9.96 -3.60
N ASN A 123 -9.02 -9.78 -3.43
CA ASN A 123 -8.05 -10.82 -3.80
C ASN A 123 -8.28 -12.14 -3.05
N PRO A 124 -8.50 -12.18 -1.71
CA PRO A 124 -8.77 -13.43 -1.00
C PRO A 124 -10.01 -14.17 -1.51
N VAL A 125 -11.07 -13.43 -1.85
CA VAL A 125 -12.30 -14.03 -2.43
C VAL A 125 -12.05 -14.57 -3.84
N LYS A 126 -11.37 -13.77 -4.69
CA LYS A 126 -11.02 -14.22 -6.06
C LYS A 126 -10.12 -15.46 -6.08
N ARG A 127 -9.35 -15.66 -5.02
CA ARG A 127 -8.47 -16.83 -4.84
C ARG A 127 -9.16 -18.00 -4.14
N GLY A 128 -10.46 -17.87 -3.81
CA GLY A 128 -11.23 -18.91 -3.15
C GLY A 128 -10.81 -19.22 -1.71
N LEU A 129 -10.10 -18.30 -1.04
CA LEU A 129 -9.63 -18.47 0.34
C LEU A 129 -10.76 -18.19 1.35
N VAL A 130 -11.67 -17.30 1.02
CA VAL A 130 -12.84 -16.91 1.80
C VAL A 130 -14.00 -16.58 0.87
N SER A 131 -15.24 -16.57 1.38
CA SER A 131 -16.44 -16.23 0.61
C SER A 131 -16.71 -14.72 0.57
N SER A 132 -16.22 -13.95 1.56
CA SER A 132 -16.34 -12.48 1.58
C SER A 132 -15.06 -11.82 2.10
N PRO A 133 -14.77 -10.56 1.73
CA PRO A 133 -13.54 -9.88 2.14
C PRO A 133 -13.41 -9.71 3.66
N GLU A 134 -14.54 -9.59 4.38
CA GLU A 134 -14.60 -9.47 5.85
C GLU A 134 -13.99 -10.65 6.58
N GLN A 135 -14.05 -11.82 5.95
CA GLN A 135 -13.54 -13.07 6.51
C GLN A 135 -12.00 -13.19 6.43
N TRP A 136 -11.33 -12.24 5.73
CA TRP A 136 -9.89 -12.22 5.64
C TRP A 136 -9.27 -11.16 6.57
N PRO A 137 -8.82 -11.55 7.78
CA PRO A 137 -8.39 -10.59 8.80
C PRO A 137 -7.09 -9.85 8.42
N TRP A 138 -6.23 -10.46 7.61
CA TRP A 138 -4.93 -9.88 7.20
C TRP A 138 -5.08 -8.94 6.01
N SER A 139 -5.98 -7.97 6.15
CA SER A 139 -6.18 -6.91 5.18
C SER A 139 -6.75 -5.65 5.84
N SER A 140 -6.57 -4.52 5.19
CA SER A 140 -7.17 -3.24 5.61
C SER A 140 -8.69 -3.15 5.35
N PHE A 141 -9.35 -4.19 4.85
CA PHE A 141 -10.76 -4.14 4.47
C PHE A 141 -11.68 -3.75 5.64
N ARG A 142 -11.51 -4.41 6.80
CA ARG A 142 -12.35 -4.15 7.99
C ARG A 142 -12.25 -2.71 8.47
N HIS A 143 -11.07 -2.09 8.36
CA HIS A 143 -10.88 -0.68 8.68
C HIS A 143 -11.76 0.22 7.79
N TYR A 144 -11.82 -0.06 6.48
CA TYR A 144 -12.63 0.72 5.55
C TYR A 144 -14.14 0.57 5.75
N VAL A 145 -14.61 -0.59 6.20
CA VAL A 145 -16.04 -0.86 6.43
C VAL A 145 -16.53 -0.31 7.75
N SER A 146 -15.74 -0.44 8.82
CA SER A 146 -16.22 -0.20 10.19
C SER A 146 -15.35 0.75 11.02
N GLY A 147 -14.23 1.24 10.47
CA GLY A 147 -13.28 2.08 11.20
C GLY A 147 -12.49 1.33 12.29
N VAL A 148 -12.58 0.01 12.34
CA VAL A 148 -11.85 -0.81 13.34
C VAL A 148 -10.35 -0.67 13.11
N GLU A 149 -9.64 -0.39 14.18
CA GLU A 149 -8.17 -0.36 14.17
C GLU A 149 -7.63 -1.78 14.19
N GLY A 150 -6.67 -2.04 13.31
CA GLY A 150 -5.93 -3.29 13.25
C GLY A 150 -4.52 -3.15 13.80
N VAL A 151 -3.67 -4.15 13.53
CA VAL A 151 -2.24 -4.14 13.88
C VAL A 151 -1.51 -3.02 13.13
N VAL A 152 -1.88 -2.78 11.87
CA VAL A 152 -1.30 -1.75 11.01
C VAL A 152 -2.20 -0.53 11.00
N GLU A 153 -1.66 0.63 11.35
CA GLU A 153 -2.41 1.90 11.22
C GLU A 153 -2.67 2.23 9.76
N ILE A 154 -3.94 2.45 9.43
CA ILE A 154 -4.37 2.78 8.07
C ILE A 154 -4.66 4.27 7.96
N GLU A 155 -4.03 4.93 7.02
CA GLU A 155 -4.34 6.32 6.67
C GLU A 155 -5.62 6.37 5.85
N SER A 156 -6.69 6.91 6.45
CA SER A 156 -8.02 6.97 5.88
C SER A 156 -8.81 8.16 6.45
N GLN A 157 -10.00 8.38 5.93
CA GLN A 157 -10.93 9.37 6.48
C GLN A 157 -11.32 9.09 7.94
N TRP A 158 -11.35 7.82 8.36
CA TRP A 158 -11.61 7.43 9.74
C TRP A 158 -10.49 7.90 10.66
N THR A 159 -9.24 7.64 10.26
CA THR A 159 -8.06 8.03 11.02
C THR A 159 -7.92 9.55 11.10
N ALA A 160 -8.17 10.26 10.00
CA ALA A 160 -8.17 11.73 9.97
C ALA A 160 -9.20 12.32 10.95
N ARG A 161 -10.45 11.86 10.89
CA ARG A 161 -11.52 12.31 11.81
C ARG A 161 -11.18 12.04 13.28
N LYS A 162 -10.57 10.87 13.56
CA LYS A 162 -10.16 10.53 14.92
C LYS A 162 -9.08 11.48 15.44
N ARG A 163 -8.08 11.82 14.61
CA ARG A 163 -7.05 12.80 14.96
C ARG A 163 -7.64 14.19 15.23
N GLU A 164 -8.59 14.62 14.40
CA GLU A 164 -9.31 15.89 14.61
C GLU A 164 -10.07 15.92 15.95
N GLN A 165 -10.79 14.83 16.27
CA GLN A 165 -11.54 14.72 17.52
C GLN A 165 -10.64 14.70 18.77
N LEU A 166 -9.44 14.14 18.65
CA LEU A 166 -8.46 14.09 19.75
C LEU A 166 -7.62 15.37 19.87
N GLY A 167 -7.85 16.38 19.02
CA GLY A 167 -7.07 17.62 19.00
C GLY A 167 -5.62 17.42 18.58
N VAL A 168 -5.25 16.26 18.07
CA VAL A 168 -3.94 15.98 17.50
C VAL A 168 -3.93 16.57 16.09
N VAL A 169 -3.73 17.88 16.00
CA VAL A 169 -3.43 18.55 14.74
C VAL A 169 -2.00 18.16 14.37
N GLY A 170 -1.87 17.05 13.65
CA GLY A 170 -0.63 16.76 12.97
C GLY A 170 -0.43 17.84 11.92
N GLU A 171 0.70 18.56 11.98
CA GLU A 171 1.14 19.42 10.89
C GLU A 171 1.27 18.59 9.62
N MET A 172 0.18 18.55 8.86
CA MET A 172 0.20 18.11 7.48
C MET A 172 0.89 19.22 6.69
N THR A 173 2.20 19.11 6.51
CA THR A 173 2.94 19.95 5.57
C THR A 173 2.24 19.85 4.21
N GLY A 174 1.72 21.00 3.78
CA GLY A 174 0.79 21.18 2.68
C GLY A 174 1.17 20.46 1.38
N GLY A 175 0.44 19.42 1.08
CA GLY A 175 0.25 18.95 -0.27
C GLY A 175 -0.84 19.80 -0.91
N GLN A 176 -0.46 20.83 -1.65
CA GLN A 176 -1.39 21.62 -2.45
C GLN A 176 -2.12 20.69 -3.42
N ASN A 177 -3.43 20.62 -3.22
CA ASN A 177 -4.35 20.05 -4.19
C ASN A 177 -4.11 20.73 -5.55
N PRO A 178 -3.85 20.03 -6.65
CA PRO A 178 -3.76 20.67 -7.95
C PRO A 178 -5.12 21.31 -8.25
N ARG A 179 -5.13 22.64 -8.41
CA ARG A 179 -6.31 23.38 -8.83
C ARG A 179 -6.82 22.82 -10.15
N PRO A 180 -8.15 22.72 -10.33
CA PRO A 180 -8.69 22.38 -11.64
C PRO A 180 -8.29 23.48 -12.62
N VAL A 181 -7.71 23.09 -13.72
CA VAL A 181 -7.42 23.98 -14.85
C VAL A 181 -8.76 24.43 -15.38
N SER A 182 -9.12 25.68 -15.09
CA SER A 182 -10.27 26.33 -15.70
C SER A 182 -10.03 26.48 -17.19
N ALA A 183 -10.94 25.87 -17.96
CA ALA A 183 -11.06 26.13 -19.38
C ALA A 183 -11.36 27.61 -19.60
N GLN A 184 -10.39 28.37 -20.08
CA GLN A 184 -10.62 29.72 -20.58
C GLN A 184 -10.51 29.71 -22.10
N ASN A 185 -11.69 29.89 -22.70
CA ASN A 185 -12.02 30.67 -23.90
C ASN A 185 -11.11 30.54 -25.13
N ALA A 186 -11.59 29.73 -26.05
CA ALA A 186 -11.37 29.99 -27.47
C ALA A 186 -12.26 31.16 -27.92
N GLU A 187 -11.73 32.36 -27.91
CA GLU A 187 -12.35 33.49 -28.63
C GLU A 187 -11.84 33.51 -30.08
N THR A 188 -12.77 33.29 -30.95
CA THR A 188 -12.82 33.59 -32.35
C THR A 188 -12.20 34.97 -32.68
N ARG A 189 -11.23 35.00 -33.55
CA ARG A 189 -10.92 36.18 -34.38
C ARG A 189 -11.10 35.89 -35.82
N THR A 190 -12.29 36.22 -36.29
CA THR A 190 -12.56 36.60 -37.71
C THR A 190 -11.95 37.98 -37.93
N GLY A 191 -11.33 38.16 -39.05
CA GLY A 191 -10.82 39.43 -39.56
C GLY A 191 -10.22 39.31 -40.93
N GLN A 192 -11.05 39.57 -41.91
CA GLN A 192 -10.69 39.95 -43.28
C GLN A 192 -10.03 41.36 -43.32
N PRO A 193 -9.52 41.83 -44.48
CA PRO A 193 -9.72 41.37 -45.84
C PRO A 193 -8.48 40.67 -46.48
#